data_8699c05a6f137eaeb368fb2217235bf9
#
_entry.id   8699c05a6f137eaeb368fb2217235bf9
#
_cell.length_a   1.000
_cell.length_b   1.000
_cell.length_c   1.000
_cell.angle_alpha   90.00
_cell.angle_beta   90.00
_cell.angle_gamma   90.00
#
_symmetry.space_group_name_H-M   'P 1'
#
loop_
_entity.id
_entity.type
_entity.pdbx_description
1 polymer ?
#
loop_
_entity_poly.entity_id
_entity_poly.type
_entity_poly.pdbx_seq_one_letter_code
_entity_poly.pdbx_strand_id
1 'polypeptide(L)'
;MINVALIHEAPIPTWSCRQLIISLKNLGAKVSYLRVQKISIEILRKGNVKVYYGLRSIDIPDAQVIRSLGFALSIEQFFRRIQALKVLSDLDVFTINPIESMIIARDKFYSLFKLKENGIPVPSTTVTEDVLLAMEKVKEWKEVVLKPLMGSLGYGSIKTSEADVAYNIGRVLLSINQPLYVQEYIRKPQRDIRVFVVGDKVL
;
A
#
# COMPACT_ATOMS: atom_id res chain seq x y z
N MET A 1 -6.50 -4.81 -30.42
CA MET A 1 -5.37 -4.14 -29.69
C MET A 1 -5.82 -4.01 -28.25
N ILE A 2 -5.06 -4.53 -27.30
CA ILE A 2 -5.40 -4.50 -25.86
C ILE A 2 -5.22 -3.08 -25.32
N ASN A 3 -6.23 -2.54 -24.64
CA ASN A 3 -6.19 -1.23 -23.99
C ASN A 3 -5.80 -1.41 -22.54
N VAL A 4 -4.67 -0.84 -22.13
CA VAL A 4 -4.13 -0.96 -20.77
C VAL A 4 -4.16 0.40 -20.08
N ALA A 5 -4.78 0.47 -18.91
CA ALA A 5 -4.70 1.62 -18.01
C ALA A 5 -3.53 1.45 -17.03
N LEU A 6 -2.50 2.27 -17.13
CA LEU A 6 -1.45 2.36 -16.12
C LEU A 6 -1.83 3.43 -15.09
N ILE A 7 -2.08 3.01 -13.85
CA ILE A 7 -2.68 3.84 -12.80
C ILE A 7 -1.65 4.22 -11.74
N HIS A 8 -1.56 5.52 -11.47
CA HIS A 8 -0.65 6.11 -10.48
C HIS A 8 -1.23 7.43 -9.94
N GLU A 9 -0.73 7.93 -8.78
CA GLU A 9 -1.15 9.25 -8.27
C GLU A 9 -0.38 10.43 -8.86
N ALA A 10 0.86 10.21 -9.29
CA ALA A 10 1.73 11.30 -9.77
C ALA A 10 1.17 11.98 -11.03
N PRO A 11 1.36 13.29 -11.19
CA PRO A 11 0.89 14.03 -12.37
C PRO A 11 1.61 13.62 -13.65
N ILE A 12 2.87 13.19 -13.53
CA ILE A 12 3.73 12.75 -14.63
C ILE A 12 4.19 11.32 -14.36
N PRO A 13 4.28 10.45 -15.37
CA PRO A 13 4.77 9.09 -15.19
C PRO A 13 6.16 9.08 -14.55
N THR A 14 6.32 8.33 -13.46
CA THR A 14 7.63 8.07 -12.83
C THR A 14 8.53 7.30 -13.79
N TRP A 15 9.83 7.20 -13.50
CA TRP A 15 10.75 6.43 -14.34
C TRP A 15 10.24 5.00 -14.58
N SER A 16 9.84 4.29 -13.52
CA SER A 16 9.33 2.92 -13.65
C SER A 16 8.02 2.84 -14.45
N CYS A 17 7.12 3.82 -14.30
CA CYS A 17 5.92 3.89 -15.12
C CYS A 17 6.24 4.13 -16.60
N ARG A 18 7.24 4.96 -16.91
CA ARG A 18 7.68 5.17 -18.30
C ARG A 18 8.22 3.88 -18.92
N GLN A 19 9.03 3.10 -18.16
CA GLN A 19 9.53 1.82 -18.64
C GLN A 19 8.39 0.82 -18.92
N LEU A 20 7.40 0.75 -18.02
CA LEU A 20 6.20 -0.07 -18.23
C LEU A 20 5.41 0.36 -19.47
N ILE A 21 5.21 1.66 -19.68
CA ILE A 21 4.54 2.19 -20.87
C ILE A 21 5.27 1.78 -22.15
N ILE A 22 6.59 1.91 -22.17
CA ILE A 22 7.41 1.53 -23.33
C ILE A 22 7.29 0.03 -23.58
N SER A 23 7.48 -0.80 -22.54
CA SER A 23 7.41 -2.26 -22.66
C SER A 23 6.04 -2.74 -23.16
N LEU A 24 4.95 -2.21 -22.58
CA LEU A 24 3.59 -2.55 -22.99
C LEU A 24 3.31 -2.14 -24.45
N LYS A 25 3.76 -0.95 -24.87
CA LYS A 25 3.63 -0.51 -26.27
C LYS A 25 4.42 -1.39 -27.23
N ASN A 26 5.63 -1.81 -26.85
CA ASN A 26 6.43 -2.74 -27.65
C ASN A 26 5.77 -4.12 -27.80
N LEU A 27 4.92 -4.50 -26.84
CA LEU A 27 4.08 -5.70 -26.92
C LEU A 27 2.77 -5.47 -27.68
N GLY A 28 2.57 -4.32 -28.31
CA GLY A 28 1.39 -4.01 -29.13
C GLY A 28 0.17 -3.51 -28.34
N ALA A 29 0.31 -3.15 -27.07
CA ALA A 29 -0.79 -2.60 -26.29
C ALA A 29 -0.97 -1.10 -26.52
N LYS A 30 -2.23 -0.63 -26.48
CA LYS A 30 -2.55 0.80 -26.34
C LYS A 30 -2.55 1.15 -24.85
N VAL A 31 -1.66 2.04 -24.42
CA VAL A 31 -1.47 2.36 -23.00
C VAL A 31 -1.94 3.77 -22.68
N SER A 32 -2.82 3.90 -21.69
CA SER A 32 -3.28 5.16 -21.12
C SER A 32 -2.72 5.32 -19.71
N TYR A 33 -2.01 6.43 -19.42
CA TYR A 33 -1.59 6.78 -18.09
C TYR A 33 -2.70 7.55 -17.38
N LEU A 34 -3.23 6.98 -16.29
CA LEU A 34 -4.36 7.54 -15.56
C LEU A 34 -3.96 7.86 -14.12
N ARG A 35 -4.25 9.10 -13.68
CA ARG A 35 -4.12 9.48 -12.28
C ARG A 35 -5.30 8.95 -11.50
N VAL A 36 -5.05 8.16 -10.46
CA VAL A 36 -6.09 7.49 -9.68
C VAL A 36 -7.14 8.44 -9.10
N GLN A 37 -6.73 9.66 -8.71
CA GLN A 37 -7.64 10.67 -8.17
C GLN A 37 -8.61 11.26 -9.21
N LYS A 38 -8.32 11.10 -10.51
CA LYS A 38 -9.18 11.58 -11.61
C LYS A 38 -10.10 10.49 -12.19
N ILE A 39 -9.94 9.24 -11.75
CA ILE A 39 -10.86 8.15 -12.13
C ILE A 39 -12.13 8.29 -11.30
N SER A 40 -13.28 8.29 -11.93
CA SER A 40 -14.58 8.31 -11.27
C SER A 40 -15.50 7.26 -11.90
N ILE A 41 -16.31 6.65 -11.05
CA ILE A 41 -17.31 5.65 -11.46
C ILE A 41 -18.69 6.24 -11.20
N GLU A 42 -19.54 6.20 -12.20
CA GLU A 42 -20.95 6.55 -12.09
C GLU A 42 -21.80 5.26 -12.20
N ILE A 43 -22.62 5.02 -11.19
CA ILE A 43 -23.59 3.93 -11.21
C ILE A 43 -24.89 4.48 -11.80
N LEU A 44 -25.28 3.96 -12.93
CA LEU A 44 -26.48 4.42 -13.64
C LEU A 44 -27.74 3.75 -13.05
N ARG A 45 -28.84 4.51 -12.99
CA ARG A 45 -30.14 3.97 -12.55
C ARG A 45 -30.65 2.83 -13.47
N LYS A 46 -30.34 2.94 -14.76
CA LYS A 46 -30.62 1.90 -15.76
C LYS A 46 -29.37 1.64 -16.57
N GLY A 47 -29.04 0.36 -16.75
CA GLY A 47 -27.83 -0.08 -17.46
C GLY A 47 -26.62 -0.25 -16.56
N ASN A 48 -25.44 -0.19 -17.14
CA ASN A 48 -24.17 -0.44 -16.47
C ASN A 48 -23.58 0.82 -15.81
N VAL A 49 -22.34 0.73 -15.40
CA VAL A 49 -21.56 1.86 -14.89
C VAL A 49 -20.93 2.66 -16.05
N LYS A 50 -20.64 3.92 -15.80
CA LYS A 50 -19.75 4.73 -16.65
C LYS A 50 -18.47 5.07 -15.91
N VAL A 51 -17.38 5.06 -16.66
CA VAL A 51 -16.06 5.43 -16.15
C VAL A 51 -15.68 6.80 -16.70
N TYR A 52 -15.19 7.66 -15.82
CA TYR A 52 -14.73 8.99 -16.21
C TYR A 52 -13.26 9.17 -15.82
N TYR A 53 -12.55 9.93 -16.64
CA TYR A 53 -11.26 10.51 -16.32
C TYR A 53 -11.35 12.05 -16.36
N GLY A 54 -11.43 12.65 -15.22
CA GLY A 54 -11.82 14.04 -15.05
C GLY A 54 -13.27 14.24 -15.53
N LEU A 55 -13.48 15.09 -16.53
CA LEU A 55 -14.80 15.37 -17.08
C LEU A 55 -15.16 14.49 -18.30
N ARG A 56 -14.23 13.67 -18.77
CA ARG A 56 -14.45 12.86 -19.99
C ARG A 56 -14.84 11.45 -19.61
N SER A 57 -15.92 10.95 -20.21
CA SER A 57 -16.19 9.51 -20.21
C SER A 57 -15.11 8.79 -21.01
N ILE A 58 -14.62 7.69 -20.47
CA ILE A 58 -13.63 6.84 -21.13
C ILE A 58 -14.18 5.40 -21.23
N ASP A 59 -13.70 4.68 -22.23
CA ASP A 59 -13.99 3.26 -22.36
C ASP A 59 -13.36 2.48 -21.21
N ILE A 60 -14.02 1.40 -20.80
CA ILE A 60 -13.48 0.47 -19.81
C ILE A 60 -12.26 -0.21 -20.46
N PRO A 61 -11.07 -0.16 -19.83
CA PRO A 61 -9.88 -0.81 -20.39
C PRO A 61 -9.98 -2.34 -20.29
N ASP A 62 -9.25 -3.05 -21.13
CA ASP A 62 -9.14 -4.51 -21.04
C ASP A 62 -8.30 -4.94 -19.83
N ALA A 63 -7.34 -4.08 -19.41
CA ALA A 63 -6.49 -4.32 -18.27
C ALA A 63 -6.13 -3.03 -17.51
N GLN A 64 -5.89 -3.16 -16.20
CA GLN A 64 -5.36 -2.10 -15.36
C GLN A 64 -4.09 -2.56 -14.62
N VAL A 65 -3.04 -1.75 -14.68
CA VAL A 65 -1.80 -1.94 -13.95
C VAL A 65 -1.72 -0.86 -12.87
N ILE A 66 -1.91 -1.25 -11.63
CA ILE A 66 -1.99 -0.32 -10.50
C ILE A 66 -0.61 -0.19 -9.86
N ARG A 67 -0.01 1.00 -9.94
CA ARG A 67 1.34 1.27 -9.42
C ARG A 67 1.33 2.01 -8.10
N SER A 68 0.36 2.90 -7.89
CA SER A 68 0.23 3.61 -6.63
C SER A 68 -1.18 4.17 -6.46
N LEU A 69 -1.65 4.10 -5.21
CA LEU A 69 -2.91 4.72 -4.77
C LEU A 69 -2.69 6.12 -4.16
N GLY A 70 -1.47 6.44 -3.81
CA GLY A 70 -1.08 7.65 -3.09
C GLY A 70 -0.48 7.35 -1.72
N PHE A 71 0.36 8.28 -1.24
CA PHE A 71 1.13 8.09 0.00
C PHE A 71 0.31 8.48 1.24
N ALA A 72 -0.06 9.74 1.36
CA ALA A 72 -0.84 10.27 2.49
C ALA A 72 -2.30 10.40 2.07
N LEU A 73 -3.12 9.42 2.44
CA LEU A 73 -4.55 9.39 2.12
C LEU A 73 -5.37 9.42 3.40
N SER A 74 -6.49 10.13 3.39
CA SER A 74 -7.53 9.88 4.36
C SER A 74 -8.14 8.50 4.14
N ILE A 75 -8.84 7.98 5.15
CA ILE A 75 -9.50 6.67 5.03
C ILE A 75 -10.54 6.68 3.90
N GLU A 76 -11.28 7.78 3.74
CA GLU A 76 -12.29 7.95 2.68
C GLU A 76 -11.63 7.99 1.30
N GLN A 77 -10.49 8.69 1.15
CA GLN A 77 -9.74 8.71 -0.12
C GLN A 77 -9.21 7.32 -0.46
N PHE A 78 -8.73 6.58 0.53
CA PHE A 78 -8.25 5.22 0.34
C PHE A 78 -9.38 4.30 -0.14
N PHE A 79 -10.50 4.25 0.60
CA PHE A 79 -11.65 3.44 0.20
C PHE A 79 -12.19 3.84 -1.17
N ARG A 80 -12.35 5.13 -1.42
CA ARG A 80 -12.83 5.64 -2.70
C ARG A 80 -11.95 5.17 -3.87
N ARG A 81 -10.62 5.21 -3.73
CA ARG A 81 -9.68 4.79 -4.77
C ARG A 81 -9.71 3.27 -4.97
N ILE A 82 -9.65 2.52 -3.88
CA ILE A 82 -9.72 1.05 -3.92
C ILE A 82 -11.04 0.59 -4.53
N GLN A 83 -12.18 1.13 -4.11
CA GLN A 83 -13.48 0.71 -4.62
C GLN A 83 -13.67 1.04 -6.11
N ALA A 84 -13.19 2.20 -6.56
CA ALA A 84 -13.24 2.53 -7.98
C ALA A 84 -12.46 1.52 -8.84
N LEU A 85 -11.27 1.09 -8.38
CA LEU A 85 -10.46 0.09 -9.08
C LEU A 85 -11.03 -1.32 -8.95
N LYS A 86 -11.67 -1.62 -7.81
CA LYS A 86 -12.36 -2.91 -7.61
C LYS A 86 -13.57 -3.03 -8.53
N VAL A 87 -14.36 -1.99 -8.70
CA VAL A 87 -15.47 -1.99 -9.66
C VAL A 87 -14.98 -2.30 -11.06
N LEU A 88 -13.83 -1.76 -11.49
CA LEU A 88 -13.24 -2.14 -12.79
C LEU A 88 -12.87 -3.62 -12.83
N SER A 89 -12.27 -4.15 -11.77
CA SER A 89 -11.95 -5.58 -11.66
C SER A 89 -13.20 -6.47 -11.70
N ASP A 90 -14.29 -6.04 -11.04
CA ASP A 90 -15.57 -6.75 -11.01
C ASP A 90 -16.32 -6.67 -12.38
N LEU A 91 -15.87 -5.79 -13.28
CA LEU A 91 -16.29 -5.68 -14.67
C LEU A 91 -15.33 -6.40 -15.65
N ASP A 92 -14.66 -7.45 -15.17
CA ASP A 92 -13.74 -8.29 -15.94
C ASP A 92 -12.48 -7.57 -16.46
N VAL A 93 -12.13 -6.39 -15.92
CA VAL A 93 -10.86 -5.74 -16.23
C VAL A 93 -9.71 -6.51 -15.58
N PHE A 94 -8.80 -7.08 -16.39
CA PHE A 94 -7.64 -7.78 -15.88
C PHE A 94 -6.76 -6.86 -15.01
N THR A 95 -6.60 -7.19 -13.73
CA THR A 95 -6.03 -6.28 -12.73
C THR A 95 -4.67 -6.76 -12.20
N ILE A 96 -3.64 -5.93 -12.37
CA ILE A 96 -2.28 -6.11 -11.82
C ILE A 96 -1.93 -4.90 -10.92
N ASN A 97 -1.60 -5.06 -9.66
CA ASN A 97 -1.73 -6.25 -8.81
C ASN A 97 -3.20 -6.41 -8.38
N PRO A 98 -3.62 -7.61 -7.93
CA PRO A 98 -4.97 -7.81 -7.40
C PRO A 98 -5.26 -6.85 -6.24
N ILE A 99 -6.49 -6.35 -6.17
CA ILE A 99 -6.88 -5.31 -5.19
C ILE A 99 -6.65 -5.80 -3.75
N GLU A 100 -7.00 -7.04 -3.47
CA GLU A 100 -6.83 -7.68 -2.16
C GLU A 100 -5.35 -7.72 -1.75
N SER A 101 -4.47 -8.08 -2.67
CA SER A 101 -3.02 -8.07 -2.44
C SER A 101 -2.47 -6.68 -2.14
N MET A 102 -3.02 -5.65 -2.78
CA MET A 102 -2.63 -4.26 -2.51
C MET A 102 -3.08 -3.78 -1.12
N ILE A 103 -4.27 -4.18 -0.68
CA ILE A 103 -4.78 -3.88 0.66
C ILE A 103 -3.88 -4.55 1.70
N ILE A 104 -3.59 -5.84 1.55
CA ILE A 104 -2.71 -6.60 2.44
C ILE A 104 -1.30 -5.97 2.50
N ALA A 105 -0.71 -5.67 1.35
CA ALA A 105 0.65 -5.12 1.27
C ALA A 105 0.75 -3.70 1.87
N ARG A 106 -0.36 -2.97 1.95
CA ARG A 106 -0.40 -1.64 2.58
C ARG A 106 -0.48 -1.71 4.10
N ASP A 107 -1.07 -2.74 4.65
CA ASP A 107 -1.17 -2.99 6.09
C ASP A 107 0.08 -3.73 6.57
N LYS A 108 0.98 -3.02 7.27
CA LYS A 108 2.24 -3.60 7.80
C LYS A 108 2.01 -4.75 8.77
N PHE A 109 0.93 -4.68 9.56
CA PHE A 109 0.66 -5.70 10.55
C PHE A 109 0.08 -6.96 9.89
N TYR A 110 -0.93 -6.78 9.04
CA TYR A 110 -1.56 -7.92 8.38
C TYR A 110 -0.64 -8.60 7.36
N SER A 111 0.21 -7.84 6.65
CA SER A 111 1.23 -8.44 5.78
C SER A 111 2.26 -9.25 6.58
N LEU A 112 2.65 -8.77 7.78
CA LEU A 112 3.53 -9.51 8.66
C LEU A 112 2.88 -10.83 9.15
N PHE A 113 1.60 -10.77 9.51
CA PHE A 113 0.81 -11.95 9.88
C PHE A 113 0.77 -12.97 8.73
N LYS A 114 0.54 -12.52 7.50
CA LYS A 114 0.55 -13.39 6.30
C LYS A 114 1.93 -14.04 6.06
N LEU A 115 3.01 -13.32 6.29
CA LEU A 115 4.35 -13.90 6.22
C LEU A 115 4.53 -14.99 7.27
N LYS A 116 4.10 -14.76 8.51
CA LYS A 116 4.15 -15.74 9.59
C LYS A 116 3.32 -16.99 9.30
N GLU A 117 2.11 -16.84 8.77
CA GLU A 117 1.26 -17.97 8.36
C GLU A 117 1.95 -18.87 7.33
N ASN A 118 2.81 -18.29 6.49
CA ASN A 118 3.57 -19.03 5.47
C ASN A 118 4.96 -19.47 5.96
N GLY A 119 5.18 -19.53 7.27
CA GLY A 119 6.42 -20.04 7.87
C GLY A 119 7.63 -19.12 7.77
N ILE A 120 7.44 -17.87 7.31
CA ILE A 120 8.54 -16.90 7.22
C ILE A 120 8.78 -16.29 8.60
N PRO A 121 10.04 -16.30 9.10
CA PRO A 121 10.36 -15.70 10.38
C PRO A 121 10.08 -14.19 10.38
N VAL A 122 9.39 -13.72 11.40
CA VAL A 122 9.03 -12.31 11.58
C VAL A 122 9.35 -11.87 13.01
N PRO A 123 9.69 -10.59 13.24
CA PRO A 123 9.88 -10.07 14.59
C PRO A 123 8.57 -10.05 15.38
N SER A 124 8.65 -10.18 16.70
CA SER A 124 7.51 -10.00 17.60
C SER A 124 6.92 -8.62 17.38
N THR A 125 5.60 -8.55 17.23
CA THR A 125 4.92 -7.31 16.85
C THR A 125 3.55 -7.21 17.51
N THR A 126 3.25 -6.05 18.07
CA THR A 126 1.95 -5.70 18.66
C THR A 126 1.41 -4.43 18.01
N VAL A 127 0.14 -4.43 17.65
CA VAL A 127 -0.59 -3.22 17.29
C VAL A 127 -1.65 -2.97 18.36
N THR A 128 -1.69 -1.76 18.90
CA THR A 128 -2.56 -1.44 20.03
C THR A 128 -2.94 0.04 20.05
N GLU A 129 -4.07 0.33 20.68
CA GLU A 129 -4.46 1.67 21.10
C GLU A 129 -4.31 1.85 22.63
N ASP A 130 -3.73 0.85 23.31
CA ASP A 130 -3.40 0.90 24.73
C ASP A 130 -1.92 1.22 24.92
N VAL A 131 -1.63 2.40 25.46
CA VAL A 131 -0.28 2.88 25.72
C VAL A 131 0.43 2.02 26.78
N LEU A 132 -0.31 1.51 27.78
CA LEU A 132 0.27 0.69 28.83
C LEU A 132 0.76 -0.65 28.28
N LEU A 133 0.01 -1.26 27.35
CA LEU A 133 0.46 -2.45 26.66
C LEU A 133 1.74 -2.19 25.85
N ALA A 134 1.84 -1.03 25.20
CA ALA A 134 3.05 -0.66 24.49
C ALA A 134 4.27 -0.55 25.43
N MET A 135 4.10 0.05 26.59
CA MET A 135 5.16 0.11 27.64
C MET A 135 5.59 -1.28 28.10
N GLU A 136 4.64 -2.18 28.36
CA GLU A 136 4.94 -3.56 28.78
C GLU A 136 5.75 -4.29 27.70
N LYS A 137 5.44 -4.09 26.41
CA LYS A 137 6.22 -4.68 25.32
C LYS A 137 7.64 -4.13 25.24
N VAL A 138 7.88 -2.88 25.56
CA VAL A 138 9.27 -2.34 25.71
C VAL A 138 10.01 -3.05 26.83
N LYS A 139 9.38 -3.24 28.00
CA LYS A 139 9.99 -3.95 29.14
C LYS A 139 10.29 -5.42 28.79
N GLU A 140 9.38 -6.08 28.09
CA GLU A 140 9.49 -7.49 27.68
C GLU A 140 10.62 -7.70 26.65
N TRP A 141 10.60 -6.91 25.58
CA TRP A 141 11.50 -7.09 24.42
C TRP A 141 12.81 -6.31 24.52
N LYS A 142 12.94 -5.42 25.52
CA LYS A 142 14.12 -4.57 25.83
C LYS A 142 14.40 -3.48 24.80
N GLU A 143 14.48 -3.81 23.53
CA GLU A 143 14.64 -2.84 22.43
C GLU A 143 13.49 -3.00 21.45
N VAL A 144 12.81 -1.90 21.14
CA VAL A 144 11.69 -1.89 20.20
C VAL A 144 11.82 -0.80 19.15
N VAL A 145 11.10 -0.95 18.06
CA VAL A 145 10.86 0.11 17.10
C VAL A 145 9.36 0.44 17.08
N LEU A 146 9.06 1.67 17.44
CA LEU A 146 7.72 2.25 17.26
C LEU A 146 7.61 2.77 15.84
N LYS A 147 6.52 2.44 15.15
CA LYS A 147 6.30 2.83 13.76
C LYS A 147 4.87 3.33 13.58
N PRO A 148 4.61 4.26 12.66
CA PRO A 148 3.24 4.52 12.22
C PRO A 148 2.70 3.29 11.49
N LEU A 149 1.46 2.91 11.76
CA LEU A 149 0.81 1.76 11.09
C LEU A 149 0.82 1.95 9.57
N MET A 150 0.45 3.14 9.12
CA MET A 150 0.49 3.53 7.71
C MET A 150 1.72 4.42 7.47
N GLY A 151 2.50 4.11 6.45
CA GLY A 151 3.70 4.87 6.10
C GLY A 151 4.73 4.02 5.35
N SER A 152 5.74 4.67 4.79
CA SER A 152 6.83 4.01 4.06
C SER A 152 8.15 4.76 4.25
N LEU A 153 9.24 4.23 3.71
CA LEU A 153 10.57 4.83 3.73
C LEU A 153 11.16 5.05 5.15
N GLY A 154 10.61 4.39 6.18
CA GLY A 154 11.09 4.53 7.56
C GLY A 154 10.70 5.82 8.26
N TYR A 155 9.95 6.71 7.61
CA TYR A 155 9.50 7.95 8.25
C TYR A 155 8.63 7.66 9.47
N GLY A 156 8.94 8.38 10.58
CA GLY A 156 8.23 8.23 11.85
C GLY A 156 8.59 6.96 12.64
N SER A 157 9.60 6.18 12.20
CA SER A 157 10.08 5.04 12.97
C SER A 157 11.06 5.50 14.06
N ILE A 158 10.82 5.09 15.31
CA ILE A 158 11.61 5.48 16.47
C ILE A 158 12.04 4.22 17.20
N LYS A 159 13.37 4.06 17.39
CA LYS A 159 13.92 3.00 18.22
C LYS A 159 14.02 3.48 19.66
N THR A 160 13.58 2.65 20.61
CA THR A 160 13.73 2.93 22.04
C THR A 160 13.89 1.65 22.87
N SER A 161 14.51 1.78 24.03
CA SER A 161 14.55 0.80 25.12
C SER A 161 13.84 1.30 26.38
N GLU A 162 13.28 2.50 26.33
CA GLU A 162 12.68 3.19 27.47
C GLU A 162 11.17 3.16 27.39
N ALA A 163 10.51 2.58 28.39
CA ALA A 163 9.07 2.47 28.45
C ALA A 163 8.36 3.84 28.50
N ASP A 164 8.96 4.82 29.18
CA ASP A 164 8.41 6.18 29.27
C ASP A 164 8.44 6.91 27.91
N VAL A 165 9.47 6.65 27.09
CA VAL A 165 9.51 7.17 25.72
C VAL A 165 8.39 6.57 24.89
N ALA A 166 8.14 5.26 25.03
CA ALA A 166 7.02 4.60 24.33
C ALA A 166 5.67 5.14 24.79
N TYR A 167 5.52 5.43 26.10
CA TYR A 167 4.32 6.07 26.66
C TYR A 167 4.06 7.43 26.03
N ASN A 168 5.06 8.31 26.06
CA ASN A 168 4.92 9.68 25.55
C ASN A 168 4.63 9.71 24.05
N ILE A 169 5.35 8.89 23.25
CA ILE A 169 5.10 8.77 21.82
C ILE A 169 3.71 8.20 21.56
N GLY A 170 3.31 7.18 22.33
CA GLY A 170 1.99 6.58 22.23
C GLY A 170 0.88 7.57 22.47
N ARG A 171 0.99 8.39 23.50
CA ARG A 171 0.02 9.46 23.78
C ARG A 171 -0.10 10.47 22.65
N VAL A 172 1.02 10.86 22.05
CA VAL A 172 1.01 11.76 20.89
C VAL A 172 0.31 11.11 19.70
N LEU A 173 0.63 9.85 19.38
CA LEU A 173 -0.01 9.14 18.27
C LEU A 173 -1.51 8.98 18.48
N LEU A 174 -1.94 8.57 19.67
CA LEU A 174 -3.36 8.43 19.99
C LEU A 174 -4.11 9.77 19.94
N SER A 175 -3.48 10.89 20.33
CA SER A 175 -4.11 12.21 20.24
C SER A 175 -4.43 12.64 18.81
N ILE A 176 -3.80 12.03 17.82
CA ILE A 176 -4.08 12.23 16.38
C ILE A 176 -4.74 11.00 15.74
N ASN A 177 -5.40 10.17 16.56
CA ASN A 177 -6.12 8.96 16.13
C ASN A 177 -5.24 7.94 15.36
N GLN A 178 -3.97 7.82 15.74
CA GLN A 178 -3.06 6.83 15.17
C GLN A 178 -2.78 5.71 16.17
N PRO A 179 -3.04 4.44 15.82
CA PRO A 179 -2.67 3.31 16.66
C PRO A 179 -1.15 3.15 16.74
N LEU A 180 -0.70 2.49 17.79
CA LEU A 180 0.71 2.17 18.02
C LEU A 180 1.05 0.84 17.35
N TYR A 181 2.12 0.86 16.57
CA TYR A 181 2.77 -0.33 16.04
C TYR A 181 4.11 -0.48 16.77
N VAL A 182 4.19 -1.46 17.65
CA VAL A 182 5.37 -1.78 18.47
C VAL A 182 5.98 -3.06 17.95
N GLN A 183 7.25 -3.04 17.60
CA GLN A 183 7.94 -4.19 17.05
C GLN A 183 9.28 -4.40 17.76
N GLU A 184 9.58 -5.65 18.12
CA GLU A 184 10.90 -6.05 18.61
C GLU A 184 12.00 -5.59 17.65
N TYR A 185 13.06 -4.98 18.19
CA TYR A 185 14.20 -4.58 17.39
C TYR A 185 15.12 -5.76 17.10
N ILE A 186 15.20 -6.15 15.84
CA ILE A 186 16.12 -7.19 15.40
C ILE A 186 17.47 -6.55 15.05
N ARG A 187 18.53 -6.98 15.74
CA ARG A 187 19.88 -6.55 15.42
C ARG A 187 20.29 -7.09 14.06
N LYS A 188 20.72 -6.20 13.19
CA LYS A 188 21.16 -6.53 11.83
C LYS A 188 22.38 -5.69 11.47
N PRO A 189 23.20 -6.12 10.48
CA PRO A 189 24.17 -5.24 9.87
C PRO A 189 23.49 -3.96 9.36
N GLN A 190 24.20 -2.83 9.37
CA GLN A 190 23.67 -1.52 8.94
C GLN A 190 23.43 -1.48 7.42
N ARG A 191 22.72 -2.48 6.90
CA ARG A 191 22.31 -2.57 5.50
C ARG A 191 21.00 -3.31 5.36
N ASP A 192 20.26 -2.98 4.33
CA ASP A 192 19.10 -3.74 3.88
C ASP A 192 19.45 -4.53 2.60
N ILE A 193 18.92 -5.74 2.49
CA ILE A 193 19.05 -6.56 1.29
C ILE A 193 17.78 -6.37 0.47
N ARG A 194 17.92 -5.88 -0.75
CA ARG A 194 16.82 -5.81 -1.69
C ARG A 194 16.93 -6.97 -2.67
N VAL A 195 16.00 -7.89 -2.58
CA VAL A 195 15.90 -9.02 -3.49
C VAL A 195 14.91 -8.66 -4.60
N PHE A 196 15.36 -8.79 -5.85
CA PHE A 196 14.53 -8.61 -7.03
C PHE A 196 14.32 -9.96 -7.69
N VAL A 197 13.05 -10.37 -7.86
CA VAL A 197 12.71 -11.69 -8.40
C VAL A 197 11.91 -11.52 -9.69
N VAL A 198 12.32 -12.25 -10.73
CA VAL A 198 11.61 -12.30 -12.00
C VAL A 198 11.38 -13.75 -12.38
N GLY A 199 10.12 -14.19 -12.40
CA GLY A 199 9.79 -15.61 -12.48
C GLY A 199 10.43 -16.36 -11.29
N ASP A 200 11.26 -17.35 -11.57
CA ASP A 200 11.97 -18.15 -10.55
C ASP A 200 13.42 -17.68 -10.30
N LYS A 201 13.83 -16.57 -10.88
CA LYS A 201 15.21 -16.07 -10.78
C LYS A 201 15.31 -14.89 -9.83
N VAL A 202 16.27 -14.97 -8.94
CA VAL A 202 16.74 -13.86 -8.10
C VAL A 202 17.81 -13.10 -8.86
N LEU A 203 17.67 -11.76 -8.95
CA LEU A 203 18.60 -10.85 -9.65
C LEU A 203 19.33 -9.97 -8.64
#